data_b6ada3eca2478fc5dd0de2c519aac21d
#
_entry.id   b6ada3eca2478fc5dd0de2c519aac21d
#
_cell.length_a   1.000
_cell.length_b   1.000
_cell.length_c   1.000
_cell.angle_alpha   90.00
_cell.angle_beta   90.00
_cell.angle_gamma   90.00
#
_symmetry.space_group_name_H-M   'P 1'
#
loop_
_entity.id
_entity.type
_entity.pdbx_description
1 polymer ?
#
loop_
_entity_poly.entity_id
_entity_poly.type
_entity_poly.pdbx_seq_one_letter_code
_entity_poly.pdbx_strand_id
1 'polypeptide(L)'
;FYKVSSPRPCNGEALSSSGSQHLHSDARRLKYLKWFTFLSATFGYGMYYVCRLSLNVVKKPIVDEGIFSETELGIIGSVLFFTYALGKFTNGFLADRSNINRFMTTGLLVTALVNLCLGFTHSFILFALLWGISGWFQSMGAASCVVGLSRWFTDKERGSYYGFWSASHNIGEALTFLIVASIVSVLGWRYGFFGAGIVGLLGALIVWKFFHDTPESQGFPPVNAPKQKEEMSVVETTDFNKAQRQVLMMPAIWILALSSAFMYISRYAINSWGVFYLEAQKGYSTLDASFIISICPVCGIVGTIFSGVISDKLFGGRRNVPALIFGLMNVLALSLFLLVPGVHFWIDVLAMVLFGLGIGVLICFLGGLMAVDIAPRNASGAALGVVGIASYIGAGLQDVMSGVLIEGQKTVQNGVDVYDFTYINWFW
;
A
#
# COMPACT_ATOMS: atom_id res chain seq x y z
N PHE A 1 -47.84 6.92 73.76
CA PHE A 1 -46.62 6.12 73.72
C PHE A 1 -46.50 5.49 72.28
N TYR A 2 -45.80 6.18 71.37
CA TYR A 2 -45.39 5.63 70.09
C TYR A 2 -43.90 5.35 70.16
N LYS A 3 -43.54 4.10 69.98
CA LYS A 3 -42.16 3.62 69.82
C LYS A 3 -41.67 3.89 68.41
N VAL A 4 -40.68 4.80 68.26
CA VAL A 4 -39.99 5.04 67.00
C VAL A 4 -38.98 3.90 66.81
N SER A 5 -39.15 3.11 65.75
CA SER A 5 -38.21 2.08 65.32
C SER A 5 -37.08 2.74 64.48
N SER A 6 -35.84 2.49 64.90
CA SER A 6 -34.63 2.91 64.19
C SER A 6 -34.52 2.30 62.77
N PRO A 7 -34.06 3.02 61.75
CA PRO A 7 -33.82 2.44 60.45
C PRO A 7 -32.59 1.53 60.48
N ARG A 8 -32.69 0.36 59.84
CA ARG A 8 -31.55 -0.53 59.58
C ARG A 8 -30.56 0.10 58.59
N PRO A 9 -29.25 -0.08 58.75
CA PRO A 9 -28.30 0.39 57.77
C PRO A 9 -28.45 -0.37 56.45
N CYS A 10 -28.63 0.35 55.34
CA CYS A 10 -28.58 -0.20 54.00
C CYS A 10 -27.15 -0.67 53.71
N ASN A 11 -27.01 -1.95 53.31
CA ASN A 11 -25.78 -2.54 52.80
C ASN A 11 -25.39 -1.86 51.48
N GLY A 12 -24.64 -0.72 51.57
CA GLY A 12 -24.13 0.01 50.40
C GLY A 12 -22.85 -0.54 49.80
N GLU A 13 -22.19 -1.51 50.45
CA GLU A 13 -20.89 -1.98 50.02
C GLU A 13 -20.90 -3.13 48.97
N ALA A 14 -21.98 -3.87 48.85
CA ALA A 14 -22.08 -4.98 47.90
C ALA A 14 -22.40 -4.54 46.45
N LEU A 15 -23.01 -3.37 46.26
CA LEU A 15 -23.33 -2.81 44.92
C LEU A 15 -22.15 -2.04 44.28
N SER A 16 -21.17 -1.61 45.03
CA SER A 16 -20.01 -0.88 44.49
C SER A 16 -18.92 -1.81 43.95
N SER A 17 -18.76 -3.01 44.47
CA SER A 17 -17.72 -3.96 44.07
C SER A 17 -18.09 -4.69 42.77
N SER A 18 -19.37 -5.00 42.52
CA SER A 18 -19.82 -5.60 41.27
C SER A 18 -19.80 -4.64 40.09
N GLY A 19 -20.13 -3.35 40.31
CA GLY A 19 -20.06 -2.31 39.31
C GLY A 19 -18.63 -2.00 38.86
N SER A 20 -17.66 -1.97 39.79
CA SER A 20 -16.25 -1.75 39.46
C SER A 20 -15.63 -2.95 38.71
N GLN A 21 -16.01 -4.19 39.05
CA GLN A 21 -15.54 -5.38 38.35
C GLN A 21 -16.10 -5.45 36.92
N HIS A 22 -17.36 -5.08 36.68
CA HIS A 22 -17.93 -4.99 35.33
C HIS A 22 -17.27 -3.90 34.49
N LEU A 23 -17.02 -2.72 35.04
CA LEU A 23 -16.31 -1.63 34.37
C LEU A 23 -14.87 -2.03 33.98
N HIS A 24 -14.15 -2.73 34.85
CA HIS A 24 -12.81 -3.24 34.57
C HIS A 24 -12.80 -4.36 33.53
N SER A 25 -13.81 -5.21 33.47
CA SER A 25 -13.96 -6.25 32.46
C SER A 25 -14.24 -5.65 31.07
N ASP A 26 -15.13 -4.66 31.01
CA ASP A 26 -15.51 -3.98 29.77
C ASP A 26 -14.36 -3.14 29.19
N ALA A 27 -13.61 -2.44 30.03
CA ALA A 27 -12.43 -1.70 29.61
C ALA A 27 -11.34 -2.63 29.03
N ARG A 28 -11.12 -3.81 29.64
CA ARG A 28 -10.22 -4.83 29.12
C ARG A 28 -10.72 -5.38 27.77
N ARG A 29 -11.98 -5.72 27.67
CA ARG A 29 -12.60 -6.23 26.43
C ARG A 29 -12.48 -5.20 25.29
N LEU A 30 -12.76 -3.93 25.55
CA LEU A 30 -12.59 -2.86 24.56
C LEU A 30 -11.14 -2.76 24.08
N LYS A 31 -10.17 -2.83 25.00
CA LYS A 31 -8.74 -2.80 24.65
C LYS A 31 -8.36 -3.98 23.76
N TYR A 32 -8.84 -5.21 24.06
CA TYR A 32 -8.59 -6.36 23.21
C TYR A 32 -9.21 -6.19 21.81
N LEU A 33 -10.45 -5.73 21.71
CA LEU A 33 -11.11 -5.48 20.41
C LEU A 33 -10.38 -4.44 19.58
N LYS A 34 -9.91 -3.33 20.20
CA LYS A 34 -9.07 -2.33 19.54
C LYS A 34 -7.81 -2.96 18.94
N TRP A 35 -7.08 -3.77 19.73
CA TRP A 35 -5.86 -4.42 19.26
C TRP A 35 -6.12 -5.45 18.17
N PHE A 36 -7.14 -6.30 18.33
CA PHE A 36 -7.48 -7.28 17.29
C PHE A 36 -7.91 -6.61 15.99
N THR A 37 -8.71 -5.55 16.07
CA THR A 37 -9.10 -4.76 14.90
C THR A 37 -7.88 -4.14 14.21
N PHE A 38 -6.97 -3.54 14.97
CA PHE A 38 -5.76 -2.95 14.43
C PHE A 38 -4.83 -4.00 13.80
N LEU A 39 -4.54 -5.09 14.51
CA LEU A 39 -3.65 -6.14 14.01
C LEU A 39 -4.22 -6.85 12.80
N SER A 40 -5.53 -7.12 12.79
CA SER A 40 -6.17 -7.77 11.62
C SER A 40 -6.23 -6.84 10.41
N ALA A 41 -6.44 -5.52 10.60
CA ALA A 41 -6.34 -4.54 9.52
C ALA A 41 -4.92 -4.48 8.95
N THR A 42 -3.91 -4.42 9.81
CA THR A 42 -2.49 -4.36 9.44
C THR A 42 -2.07 -5.62 8.70
N PHE A 43 -2.39 -6.79 9.24
CA PHE A 43 -2.11 -8.08 8.62
C PHE A 43 -2.85 -8.25 7.29
N GLY A 44 -4.16 -7.98 7.27
CA GLY A 44 -4.98 -8.10 6.06
C GLY A 44 -4.49 -7.19 4.94
N TYR A 45 -4.06 -5.96 5.27
CA TYR A 45 -3.50 -5.05 4.28
C TYR A 45 -2.16 -5.56 3.72
N GLY A 46 -1.31 -6.17 4.55
CA GLY A 46 -0.13 -6.89 4.08
C GLY A 46 -0.47 -8.02 3.10
N MET A 47 -1.54 -8.78 3.36
CA MET A 47 -1.98 -9.88 2.48
C MET A 47 -2.51 -9.38 1.13
N TYR A 48 -3.12 -8.19 1.08
CA TYR A 48 -3.42 -7.54 -0.20
C TYR A 48 -2.17 -7.33 -1.06
N TYR A 49 -1.04 -6.95 -0.44
CA TYR A 49 0.22 -6.77 -1.16
C TYR A 49 0.80 -8.08 -1.64
N VAL A 50 0.67 -9.17 -0.88
CA VAL A 50 1.09 -10.51 -1.34
C VAL A 50 0.35 -10.89 -2.63
N CYS A 51 -0.96 -10.69 -2.68
CA CYS A 51 -1.75 -10.95 -3.87
C CYS A 51 -1.45 -9.98 -5.04
N ARG A 52 -1.08 -8.73 -4.74
CA ARG A 52 -0.83 -7.68 -5.73
C ARG A 52 0.48 -7.87 -6.47
N LEU A 53 1.51 -8.31 -5.78
CA LEU A 53 2.86 -8.34 -6.31
C LEU A 53 3.30 -9.73 -6.80
N SER A 54 2.41 -10.72 -6.73
CA SER A 54 2.69 -12.08 -7.20
C SER A 54 3.15 -12.12 -8.67
N LEU A 55 2.56 -11.28 -9.54
CA LEU A 55 2.95 -11.16 -10.94
C LEU A 55 4.41 -10.70 -11.10
N ASN A 56 4.89 -9.83 -10.22
CA ASN A 56 6.23 -9.23 -10.37
C ASN A 56 7.36 -10.26 -10.22
N VAL A 57 7.13 -11.31 -9.47
CA VAL A 57 8.09 -12.42 -9.26
C VAL A 57 8.09 -13.40 -10.43
N VAL A 58 6.96 -13.57 -11.10
CA VAL A 58 6.76 -14.63 -12.10
C VAL A 58 6.91 -14.17 -13.54
N LYS A 59 7.19 -12.88 -13.80
CA LYS A 59 7.28 -12.31 -15.16
C LYS A 59 8.29 -13.06 -16.02
N LYS A 60 9.53 -13.23 -15.53
CA LYS A 60 10.58 -13.91 -16.30
C LYS A 60 10.24 -15.37 -16.60
N PRO A 61 9.85 -16.22 -15.64
CA PRO A 61 9.40 -17.57 -15.92
C PRO A 61 8.25 -17.67 -16.94
N ILE A 62 7.29 -16.73 -16.93
CA ILE A 62 6.18 -16.70 -17.90
C ILE A 62 6.68 -16.41 -19.31
N VAL A 63 7.62 -15.49 -19.46
CA VAL A 63 8.25 -15.18 -20.75
C VAL A 63 9.08 -16.36 -21.25
N ASP A 64 9.87 -16.99 -20.38
CA ASP A 64 10.71 -18.13 -20.74
C ASP A 64 9.89 -19.35 -21.21
N GLU A 65 8.68 -19.55 -20.68
CA GLU A 65 7.74 -20.54 -21.17
C GLU A 65 6.98 -20.11 -22.46
N GLY A 66 7.19 -18.87 -22.93
CA GLY A 66 6.52 -18.34 -24.13
C GLY A 66 5.01 -18.14 -23.98
N ILE A 67 4.52 -17.95 -22.73
CA ILE A 67 3.09 -17.77 -22.44
C ILE A 67 2.63 -16.36 -22.79
N PHE A 68 3.38 -15.35 -22.36
CA PHE A 68 3.15 -13.95 -22.67
C PHE A 68 4.46 -13.26 -23.03
N SER A 69 4.38 -12.24 -23.91
CA SER A 69 5.51 -11.37 -24.20
C SER A 69 5.71 -10.34 -23.08
N GLU A 70 6.86 -9.67 -23.08
CA GLU A 70 7.19 -8.61 -22.13
C GLU A 70 6.20 -7.44 -22.26
N THR A 71 5.80 -7.08 -23.47
CA THR A 71 4.77 -6.06 -23.73
C THR A 71 3.42 -6.46 -23.15
N GLU A 72 3.00 -7.71 -23.38
CA GLU A 72 1.75 -8.21 -22.81
C GLU A 72 1.75 -8.16 -21.28
N LEU A 73 2.86 -8.54 -20.64
CA LEU A 73 3.02 -8.43 -19.19
C LEU A 73 3.04 -6.99 -18.68
N GLY A 74 3.61 -6.07 -19.45
CA GLY A 74 3.55 -4.64 -19.16
C GLY A 74 2.11 -4.09 -19.22
N ILE A 75 1.33 -4.48 -20.25
CA ILE A 75 -0.08 -4.12 -20.36
C ILE A 75 -0.89 -4.71 -19.19
N ILE A 76 -0.72 -6.00 -18.89
CA ILE A 76 -1.39 -6.64 -17.75
C ILE A 76 -1.11 -5.88 -16.44
N GLY A 77 0.15 -5.59 -16.16
CA GLY A 77 0.54 -4.85 -14.96
C GLY A 77 -0.10 -3.46 -14.90
N SER A 78 -0.11 -2.73 -16.02
CA SER A 78 -0.70 -1.39 -16.10
C SER A 78 -2.20 -1.36 -15.85
N VAL A 79 -2.94 -2.37 -16.32
CA VAL A 79 -4.39 -2.49 -16.08
C VAL A 79 -4.71 -2.48 -14.60
N LEU A 80 -3.90 -3.15 -13.77
CA LEU A 80 -4.07 -3.12 -12.31
C LEU A 80 -3.92 -1.70 -11.77
N PHE A 81 -2.91 -0.93 -12.21
CA PHE A 81 -2.68 0.43 -11.71
C PHE A 81 -3.83 1.36 -12.07
N PHE A 82 -4.33 1.30 -13.30
CA PHE A 82 -5.45 2.14 -13.74
C PHE A 82 -6.75 1.77 -13.03
N THR A 83 -7.07 0.49 -12.91
CA THR A 83 -8.28 0.04 -12.20
C THR A 83 -8.18 0.29 -10.70
N TYR A 84 -7.00 0.21 -10.13
CA TYR A 84 -6.75 0.57 -8.72
C TYR A 84 -6.94 2.09 -8.49
N ALA A 85 -6.47 2.94 -9.40
CA ALA A 85 -6.67 4.39 -9.31
C ALA A 85 -8.17 4.74 -9.35
N LEU A 86 -8.93 4.14 -10.27
CA LEU A 86 -10.38 4.28 -10.35
C LEU A 86 -11.06 3.72 -9.09
N GLY A 87 -10.61 2.55 -8.63
CA GLY A 87 -11.10 1.93 -7.41
C GLY A 87 -10.85 2.79 -6.17
N LYS A 88 -9.69 3.44 -6.05
CA LYS A 88 -9.42 4.38 -4.94
C LYS A 88 -10.46 5.49 -4.84
N PHE A 89 -10.85 6.03 -5.99
CA PHE A 89 -11.88 7.06 -6.04
C PHE A 89 -13.24 6.50 -5.61
N THR A 90 -13.72 5.42 -6.23
CA THR A 90 -15.05 4.86 -5.97
C THR A 90 -15.15 4.23 -4.59
N ASN A 91 -14.16 3.44 -4.19
CA ASN A 91 -14.16 2.71 -2.93
C ASN A 91 -13.92 3.61 -1.71
N GLY A 92 -13.33 4.79 -1.88
CA GLY A 92 -13.26 5.80 -0.83
C GLY A 92 -14.66 6.22 -0.36
N PHE A 93 -15.57 6.52 -1.28
CA PHE A 93 -16.96 6.85 -0.94
C PHE A 93 -17.78 5.66 -0.44
N LEU A 94 -17.52 4.48 -0.99
CA LEU A 94 -18.23 3.26 -0.60
C LEU A 94 -17.85 2.81 0.81
N ALA A 95 -16.60 2.95 1.20
CA ALA A 95 -16.09 2.54 2.53
C ALA A 95 -16.77 3.31 3.66
N ASP A 96 -17.01 4.61 3.50
CA ASP A 96 -17.64 5.45 4.51
C ASP A 96 -19.06 4.99 4.87
N ARG A 97 -19.77 4.39 3.90
CA ARG A 97 -21.15 3.93 4.01
C ARG A 97 -21.29 2.43 4.23
N SER A 98 -20.16 1.71 4.24
CA SER A 98 -20.14 0.26 4.30
C SER A 98 -19.75 -0.25 5.69
N ASN A 99 -20.13 -1.51 5.95
CA ASN A 99 -19.50 -2.29 7.02
C ASN A 99 -18.06 -2.62 6.59
N ILE A 100 -17.09 -2.02 7.25
CA ILE A 100 -15.67 -2.11 6.84
C ILE A 100 -15.10 -3.52 6.94
N ASN A 101 -15.60 -4.35 7.88
CA ASN A 101 -15.21 -5.75 7.96
C ASN A 101 -15.57 -6.48 6.66
N ARG A 102 -16.87 -6.44 6.29
CA ARG A 102 -17.34 -7.08 5.06
C ARG A 102 -16.67 -6.50 3.83
N PHE A 103 -16.50 -5.20 3.79
CA PHE A 103 -15.91 -4.49 2.65
C PHE A 103 -14.46 -4.92 2.41
N MET A 104 -13.62 -4.91 3.46
CA MET A 104 -12.24 -5.35 3.39
C MET A 104 -12.12 -6.85 3.08
N THR A 105 -12.94 -7.67 3.74
CA THR A 105 -12.96 -9.13 3.53
C THR A 105 -13.34 -9.47 2.09
N THR A 106 -14.37 -8.83 1.53
CA THR A 106 -14.79 -9.06 0.14
C THR A 106 -13.70 -8.68 -0.83
N GLY A 107 -13.06 -7.53 -0.64
CA GLY A 107 -11.94 -7.09 -1.49
C GLY A 107 -10.79 -8.09 -1.48
N LEU A 108 -10.38 -8.55 -0.30
CA LEU A 108 -9.28 -9.53 -0.17
C LEU A 108 -9.67 -10.91 -0.71
N LEU A 109 -10.90 -11.35 -0.44
CA LEU A 109 -11.42 -12.62 -0.96
C LEU A 109 -11.43 -12.66 -2.49
N VAL A 110 -11.97 -11.63 -3.14
CA VAL A 110 -12.00 -11.55 -4.61
C VAL A 110 -10.57 -11.50 -5.17
N THR A 111 -9.69 -10.70 -4.57
CA THR A 111 -8.29 -10.62 -4.99
C THR A 111 -7.58 -11.97 -4.86
N ALA A 112 -7.83 -12.72 -3.79
CA ALA A 112 -7.27 -14.05 -3.58
C ALA A 112 -7.82 -15.07 -4.61
N LEU A 113 -9.13 -15.07 -4.87
CA LEU A 113 -9.74 -15.92 -5.88
C LEU A 113 -9.22 -15.63 -7.29
N VAL A 114 -9.03 -14.34 -7.62
CA VAL A 114 -8.40 -13.95 -8.87
C VAL A 114 -7.01 -14.54 -8.99
N ASN A 115 -6.16 -14.45 -7.96
CA ASN A 115 -4.84 -15.08 -7.98
C ASN A 115 -4.92 -16.58 -8.25
N LEU A 116 -5.85 -17.31 -7.62
CA LEU A 116 -6.05 -18.73 -7.91
C LEU A 116 -6.45 -18.97 -9.37
N CYS A 117 -7.34 -18.14 -9.93
CA CYS A 117 -7.76 -18.27 -11.33
C CYS A 117 -6.61 -18.01 -12.32
N LEU A 118 -5.71 -17.05 -11.99
CA LEU A 118 -4.57 -16.71 -12.85
C LEU A 118 -3.59 -17.87 -13.07
N GLY A 119 -3.43 -18.74 -12.07
CA GLY A 119 -2.61 -19.94 -12.21
C GLY A 119 -3.11 -20.94 -13.24
N PHE A 120 -4.37 -20.85 -13.68
CA PHE A 120 -4.97 -21.75 -14.66
C PHE A 120 -5.08 -21.16 -16.06
N THR A 121 -4.98 -19.84 -16.23
CA THR A 121 -5.21 -19.20 -17.54
C THR A 121 -3.92 -18.97 -18.33
N HIS A 122 -4.06 -19.12 -19.66
CA HIS A 122 -3.03 -18.79 -20.65
C HIS A 122 -3.51 -17.70 -21.63
N SER A 123 -4.73 -17.21 -21.47
CA SER A 123 -5.30 -16.17 -22.33
C SER A 123 -4.90 -14.79 -21.82
N PHE A 124 -4.22 -14.00 -22.66
CA PHE A 124 -3.84 -12.63 -22.37
C PHE A 124 -5.05 -11.77 -21.95
N ILE A 125 -6.14 -11.83 -22.73
CA ILE A 125 -7.35 -11.02 -22.43
C ILE A 125 -7.95 -11.41 -21.09
N LEU A 126 -8.10 -12.71 -20.81
CA LEU A 126 -8.66 -13.18 -19.55
C LEU A 126 -7.75 -12.82 -18.37
N PHE A 127 -6.43 -12.94 -18.55
CA PHE A 127 -5.45 -12.56 -17.52
C PHE A 127 -5.51 -11.06 -17.21
N ALA A 128 -5.55 -10.21 -18.25
CA ALA A 128 -5.66 -8.76 -18.08
C ALA A 128 -6.98 -8.34 -17.40
N LEU A 129 -8.10 -8.98 -17.79
CA LEU A 129 -9.41 -8.72 -17.16
C LEU A 129 -9.43 -9.13 -15.69
N LEU A 130 -8.93 -10.32 -15.36
CA LEU A 130 -8.84 -10.79 -13.98
C LEU A 130 -7.91 -9.88 -13.14
N TRP A 131 -6.77 -9.50 -13.71
CA TRP A 131 -5.83 -8.60 -13.01
C TRP A 131 -6.41 -7.21 -12.80
N GLY A 132 -7.19 -6.71 -13.77
CA GLY A 132 -7.94 -5.46 -13.64
C GLY A 132 -9.02 -5.52 -12.56
N ILE A 133 -9.79 -6.61 -12.50
CA ILE A 133 -10.76 -6.86 -11.43
C ILE A 133 -10.03 -6.84 -10.07
N SER A 134 -8.91 -7.56 -9.97
CA SER A 134 -8.08 -7.53 -8.76
C SER A 134 -7.70 -6.10 -8.38
N GLY A 135 -7.26 -5.26 -9.33
CA GLY A 135 -6.87 -3.88 -9.07
C GLY A 135 -7.98 -3.06 -8.41
N TRP A 136 -9.21 -3.15 -8.91
CA TRP A 136 -10.34 -2.42 -8.32
C TRP A 136 -10.66 -2.91 -6.89
N PHE A 137 -10.74 -4.23 -6.69
CA PHE A 137 -11.03 -4.81 -5.38
C PHE A 137 -9.91 -4.59 -4.37
N GLN A 138 -8.66 -4.49 -4.80
CA GLN A 138 -7.52 -4.19 -3.92
C GLN A 138 -7.58 -2.79 -3.31
N SER A 139 -8.19 -1.83 -3.97
CA SER A 139 -8.34 -0.48 -3.42
C SER A 139 -9.26 -0.43 -2.19
N MET A 140 -10.10 -1.44 -1.97
CA MET A 140 -10.94 -1.58 -0.78
C MET A 140 -10.11 -1.74 0.50
N GLY A 141 -8.91 -2.33 0.42
CA GLY A 141 -8.07 -2.59 1.59
C GLY A 141 -7.67 -1.30 2.32
N ALA A 142 -7.07 -0.35 1.61
CA ALA A 142 -6.64 0.92 2.20
C ALA A 142 -7.82 1.74 2.73
N ALA A 143 -8.92 1.83 1.98
CA ALA A 143 -10.10 2.57 2.38
C ALA A 143 -10.69 2.02 3.68
N SER A 144 -10.84 0.69 3.79
CA SER A 144 -11.34 0.03 5.00
C SER A 144 -10.46 0.30 6.23
N CYS A 145 -9.14 0.21 6.06
CA CYS A 145 -8.21 0.43 7.18
C CYS A 145 -8.28 1.87 7.69
N VAL A 146 -8.28 2.86 6.79
CA VAL A 146 -8.35 4.28 7.16
C VAL A 146 -9.66 4.59 7.88
N VAL A 147 -10.79 4.12 7.35
CA VAL A 147 -12.10 4.29 7.98
C VAL A 147 -12.15 3.54 9.32
N GLY A 148 -11.63 2.31 9.39
CA GLY A 148 -11.55 1.54 10.62
C GLY A 148 -10.75 2.24 11.71
N LEU A 149 -9.57 2.76 11.38
CA LEU A 149 -8.75 3.53 12.32
C LEU A 149 -9.50 4.77 12.85
N SER A 150 -10.29 5.45 11.99
CA SER A 150 -11.07 6.61 12.42
C SER A 150 -12.24 6.27 13.35
N ARG A 151 -12.81 5.05 13.22
CA ARG A 151 -13.91 4.58 14.06
C ARG A 151 -13.45 4.04 15.41
N TRP A 152 -12.26 3.39 15.47
CA TRP A 152 -11.77 2.68 16.65
C TRP A 152 -10.79 3.49 17.52
N PHE A 153 -10.15 4.54 16.96
CA PHE A 153 -9.13 5.31 17.66
C PHE A 153 -9.50 6.79 17.77
N THR A 154 -9.16 7.39 18.90
CA THR A 154 -9.33 8.83 19.12
C THR A 154 -8.45 9.64 18.16
N ASP A 155 -8.82 10.89 17.89
CA ASP A 155 -8.03 11.78 17.02
C ASP A 155 -6.56 11.94 17.51
N LYS A 156 -6.32 11.81 18.83
CA LYS A 156 -4.98 11.86 19.44
C LYS A 156 -4.15 10.60 19.18
N GLU A 157 -4.78 9.43 19.19
CA GLU A 157 -4.13 8.12 19.01
C GLU A 157 -3.97 7.76 17.52
N ARG A 158 -4.92 8.16 16.69
CA ARG A 158 -5.06 7.75 15.30
C ARG A 158 -3.79 7.96 14.47
N GLY A 159 -3.08 9.07 14.68
CA GLY A 159 -1.84 9.36 13.95
C GLY A 159 -0.75 8.30 14.16
N SER A 160 -0.53 7.87 15.41
CA SER A 160 0.45 6.83 15.73
C SER A 160 0.07 5.47 15.14
N TYR A 161 -1.20 5.07 15.31
CA TYR A 161 -1.68 3.80 14.72
C TYR A 161 -1.67 3.80 13.19
N TYR A 162 -1.98 4.93 12.56
CA TYR A 162 -1.86 5.10 11.11
C TYR A 162 -0.42 4.93 10.64
N GLY A 163 0.56 5.49 11.36
CA GLY A 163 1.98 5.32 11.06
C GLY A 163 2.41 3.85 11.11
N PHE A 164 2.02 3.12 12.16
CA PHE A 164 2.31 1.69 12.26
C PHE A 164 1.60 0.86 11.19
N TRP A 165 0.31 1.15 10.93
CA TRP A 165 -0.43 0.48 9.86
C TRP A 165 0.20 0.74 8.50
N SER A 166 0.68 1.95 8.23
CA SER A 166 1.28 2.28 6.93
C SER A 166 2.54 1.46 6.63
N ALA A 167 3.24 0.93 7.64
CA ALA A 167 4.36 0.03 7.43
C ALA A 167 3.94 -1.35 6.88
N SER A 168 2.68 -1.74 7.06
CA SER A 168 2.20 -3.07 6.66
C SER A 168 2.29 -3.35 5.16
N HIS A 169 2.17 -2.32 4.31
CA HIS A 169 2.33 -2.51 2.88
C HIS A 169 3.77 -2.87 2.51
N ASN A 170 4.76 -2.24 3.12
CA ASN A 170 6.16 -2.59 2.89
C ASN A 170 6.50 -4.00 3.40
N ILE A 171 5.91 -4.40 4.55
CA ILE A 171 6.07 -5.77 5.06
C ILE A 171 5.43 -6.77 4.09
N GLY A 172 4.22 -6.51 3.62
CA GLY A 172 3.53 -7.35 2.63
C GLY A 172 4.31 -7.45 1.32
N GLU A 173 4.88 -6.34 0.84
CA GLU A 173 5.75 -6.28 -0.33
C GLU A 173 7.00 -7.15 -0.17
N ALA A 174 7.74 -7.00 0.93
CA ALA A 174 8.91 -7.83 1.22
C ALA A 174 8.57 -9.33 1.33
N LEU A 175 7.49 -9.65 2.05
CA LEU A 175 7.01 -11.03 2.19
C LEU A 175 6.62 -11.66 0.85
N THR A 176 6.07 -10.88 -0.08
CA THR A 176 5.71 -11.38 -1.41
C THR A 176 6.95 -11.86 -2.15
N PHE A 177 7.98 -11.02 -2.23
CA PHE A 177 9.22 -11.37 -2.92
C PHE A 177 9.88 -12.61 -2.31
N LEU A 178 9.78 -12.82 -1.01
CA LEU A 178 10.36 -14.01 -0.34
C LEU A 178 9.48 -15.25 -0.51
N ILE A 179 8.18 -15.16 -0.17
CA ILE A 179 7.26 -16.31 -0.16
C ILE A 179 6.99 -16.78 -1.58
N VAL A 180 6.61 -15.86 -2.47
CA VAL A 180 6.25 -16.24 -3.85
C VAL A 180 7.48 -16.77 -4.59
N ALA A 181 8.66 -16.13 -4.44
CA ALA A 181 9.89 -16.61 -5.07
C ALA A 181 10.29 -18.01 -4.58
N SER A 182 10.16 -18.28 -3.27
CA SER A 182 10.45 -19.62 -2.74
C SER A 182 9.53 -20.70 -3.32
N ILE A 183 8.26 -20.38 -3.55
CA ILE A 183 7.31 -21.29 -4.18
C ILE A 183 7.65 -21.47 -5.67
N VAL A 184 7.90 -20.37 -6.36
CA VAL A 184 8.19 -20.36 -7.81
C VAL A 184 9.46 -21.14 -8.14
N SER A 185 10.53 -20.99 -7.33
CA SER A 185 11.81 -21.66 -7.55
C SER A 185 11.73 -23.20 -7.46
N VAL A 186 10.73 -23.74 -6.74
CA VAL A 186 10.57 -25.19 -6.54
C VAL A 186 9.45 -25.77 -7.41
N LEU A 187 8.33 -25.05 -7.52
CA LEU A 187 7.08 -25.58 -8.10
C LEU A 187 6.71 -24.93 -9.46
N GLY A 188 7.37 -23.82 -9.81
CA GLY A 188 7.07 -23.06 -11.02
C GLY A 188 6.08 -21.92 -10.81
N TRP A 189 5.93 -21.06 -11.82
CA TRP A 189 5.25 -19.78 -11.73
C TRP A 189 3.75 -19.86 -11.39
N ARG A 190 3.05 -20.91 -11.83
CA ARG A 190 1.62 -21.11 -11.52
C ARG A 190 1.38 -21.24 -10.03
N TYR A 191 2.25 -21.96 -9.34
CA TYR A 191 2.18 -22.13 -7.89
C TYR A 191 2.49 -20.84 -7.12
N GLY A 192 3.20 -19.89 -7.74
CA GLY A 192 3.35 -18.54 -7.21
C GLY A 192 2.00 -17.84 -7.03
N PHE A 193 1.11 -17.92 -8.02
CA PHE A 193 -0.26 -17.40 -7.93
C PHE A 193 -1.13 -18.21 -6.96
N PHE A 194 -1.04 -19.54 -6.98
CA PHE A 194 -1.78 -20.38 -6.02
C PHE A 194 -1.35 -20.08 -4.59
N GLY A 195 -0.06 -19.96 -4.33
CA GLY A 195 0.47 -19.60 -3.02
C GLY A 195 -0.03 -18.25 -2.54
N ALA A 196 0.06 -17.21 -3.38
CA ALA A 196 -0.46 -15.89 -3.09
C ALA A 196 -1.98 -15.91 -2.82
N GLY A 197 -2.73 -16.66 -3.64
CA GLY A 197 -4.17 -16.83 -3.47
C GLY A 197 -4.53 -17.52 -2.15
N ILE A 198 -3.85 -18.61 -1.79
CA ILE A 198 -4.08 -19.32 -0.51
C ILE A 198 -3.78 -18.41 0.68
N VAL A 199 -2.65 -17.69 0.65
CA VAL A 199 -2.27 -16.72 1.69
C VAL A 199 -3.31 -15.61 1.79
N GLY A 200 -3.81 -15.11 0.65
CA GLY A 200 -4.90 -14.13 0.59
C GLY A 200 -6.20 -14.64 1.19
N LEU A 201 -6.60 -15.91 0.92
CA LEU A 201 -7.78 -16.54 1.53
C LEU A 201 -7.66 -16.65 3.06
N LEU A 202 -6.51 -17.08 3.55
CA LEU A 202 -6.24 -17.13 4.99
C LEU A 202 -6.31 -15.73 5.60
N GLY A 203 -5.77 -14.74 4.91
CA GLY A 203 -5.88 -13.33 5.29
C GLY A 203 -7.33 -12.84 5.35
N ALA A 204 -8.15 -13.20 4.37
CA ALA A 204 -9.58 -12.86 4.34
C ALA A 204 -10.35 -13.48 5.52
N LEU A 205 -10.05 -14.73 5.88
CA LEU A 205 -10.65 -15.39 7.04
C LEU A 205 -10.27 -14.68 8.35
N ILE A 206 -9.01 -14.29 8.51
CA ILE A 206 -8.53 -13.56 9.69
C ILE A 206 -9.20 -12.19 9.78
N VAL A 207 -9.27 -11.46 8.68
CA VAL A 207 -9.96 -10.14 8.62
C VAL A 207 -11.44 -10.33 8.96
N TRP A 208 -12.12 -11.28 8.34
CA TRP A 208 -13.53 -11.54 8.60
C TRP A 208 -13.82 -11.82 10.08
N LYS A 209 -12.95 -12.55 10.76
CA LYS A 209 -13.13 -12.94 12.16
C LYS A 209 -12.76 -11.86 13.16
N PHE A 210 -11.70 -11.08 12.91
CA PHE A 210 -11.08 -10.22 13.92
C PHE A 210 -11.13 -8.71 13.60
N PHE A 211 -11.45 -8.33 12.36
CA PHE A 211 -11.61 -6.93 11.99
C PHE A 211 -13.04 -6.48 12.25
N HIS A 212 -13.27 -5.72 13.32
CA HIS A 212 -14.61 -5.29 13.70
C HIS A 212 -14.96 -3.92 13.08
N ASP A 213 -16.23 -3.74 12.70
CA ASP A 213 -16.69 -2.54 12.02
C ASP A 213 -16.62 -1.29 12.89
N THR A 214 -17.36 -1.30 14.00
CA THR A 214 -17.41 -0.16 14.93
C THR A 214 -17.46 -0.67 16.37
N PRO A 215 -17.06 0.16 17.37
CA PRO A 215 -17.22 -0.15 18.79
C PRO A 215 -18.69 -0.42 19.15
N GLU A 216 -19.64 0.35 18.57
CA GLU A 216 -21.07 0.23 18.81
C GLU A 216 -21.60 -1.14 18.36
N SER A 217 -21.08 -1.69 17.27
CA SER A 217 -21.43 -3.04 16.80
C SER A 217 -21.04 -4.14 17.81
N GLN A 218 -20.15 -3.80 18.75
CA GLN A 218 -19.68 -4.67 19.84
C GLN A 218 -20.26 -4.33 21.21
N GLY A 219 -21.22 -3.37 21.26
CA GLY A 219 -21.90 -2.93 22.47
C GLY A 219 -21.17 -1.88 23.29
N PHE A 220 -20.19 -1.18 22.70
CA PHE A 220 -19.46 -0.09 23.34
C PHE A 220 -19.91 1.28 22.79
N PRO A 221 -19.75 2.36 23.56
CA PRO A 221 -20.03 3.70 23.06
C PRO A 221 -19.02 4.11 21.96
N PRO A 222 -19.40 5.06 21.08
CA PRO A 222 -18.49 5.59 20.07
C PRO A 222 -17.25 6.22 20.71
N VAL A 223 -16.08 5.94 20.12
CA VAL A 223 -14.79 6.44 20.66
C VAL A 223 -14.65 7.95 20.43
N ASN A 224 -15.17 8.44 19.31
CA ASN A 224 -15.23 9.87 19.01
C ASN A 224 -16.68 10.32 19.14
N ALA A 225 -16.95 11.41 19.86
CA ALA A 225 -18.26 12.03 19.87
C ALA A 225 -18.70 12.26 18.40
N PRO A 226 -19.97 11.99 18.06
CA PRO A 226 -20.43 12.29 16.74
C PRO A 226 -20.14 13.77 16.48
N LYS A 227 -19.24 14.05 15.53
CA LYS A 227 -19.12 15.40 15.00
C LYS A 227 -20.52 15.72 14.51
N GLN A 228 -21.19 16.66 15.17
CA GLN A 228 -22.42 17.22 14.62
C GLN A 228 -22.07 17.49 13.15
N LYS A 229 -22.82 16.85 12.23
CA LYS A 229 -22.83 17.33 10.86
C LYS A 229 -23.38 18.75 10.99
N GLU A 230 -22.48 19.71 11.18
CA GLU A 230 -22.79 21.09 10.87
C GLU A 230 -23.31 20.99 9.45
N GLU A 231 -24.59 21.31 9.29
CA GLU A 231 -25.15 21.49 7.95
C GLU A 231 -24.29 22.57 7.32
N MET A 232 -23.42 22.14 6.42
CA MET A 232 -22.50 23.04 5.75
C MET A 232 -23.36 24.09 5.06
N SER A 233 -23.30 25.32 5.57
CA SER A 233 -24.07 26.41 4.99
C SER A 233 -23.74 26.55 3.50
N VAL A 234 -24.66 27.05 2.71
CA VAL A 234 -24.46 27.27 1.24
C VAL A 234 -23.20 28.13 0.98
N VAL A 235 -22.87 29.01 1.92
CA VAL A 235 -21.66 29.84 1.90
C VAL A 235 -20.39 29.00 2.06
N GLU A 236 -20.38 28.03 3.01
CA GLU A 236 -19.22 27.14 3.24
C GLU A 236 -18.99 26.19 2.06
N THR A 237 -20.06 25.67 1.43
CA THR A 237 -19.93 24.84 0.22
C THR A 237 -19.39 25.63 -0.96
N THR A 238 -19.75 26.89 -1.09
CA THR A 238 -19.24 27.77 -2.16
C THR A 238 -17.76 28.08 -1.96
N ASP A 239 -17.33 28.31 -0.72
CA ASP A 239 -15.92 28.56 -0.40
C ASP A 239 -15.08 27.27 -0.53
N PHE A 240 -15.64 26.11 -0.19
CA PHE A 240 -14.99 24.81 -0.38
C PHE A 240 -14.75 24.52 -1.88
N ASN A 241 -15.76 24.73 -2.73
CA ASN A 241 -15.61 24.54 -4.18
C ASN A 241 -14.59 25.51 -4.81
N LYS A 242 -14.56 26.75 -4.31
CA LYS A 242 -13.55 27.74 -4.73
C LYS A 242 -12.15 27.31 -4.34
N ALA A 243 -11.96 26.80 -3.11
CA ALA A 243 -10.66 26.32 -2.63
C ALA A 243 -10.18 25.11 -3.44
N GLN A 244 -11.05 24.14 -3.75
CA GLN A 244 -10.71 23.02 -4.62
C GLN A 244 -10.30 23.47 -6.02
N ARG A 245 -11.06 24.39 -6.62
CA ARG A 245 -10.72 24.97 -7.93
C ARG A 245 -9.40 25.73 -7.88
N GLN A 246 -9.11 26.44 -6.80
CA GLN A 246 -7.84 27.12 -6.59
C GLN A 246 -6.67 26.14 -6.61
N VAL A 247 -6.78 24.99 -5.91
CA VAL A 247 -5.76 23.93 -5.91
C VAL A 247 -5.46 23.44 -7.33
N LEU A 248 -6.50 23.19 -8.14
CA LEU A 248 -6.34 22.76 -9.53
C LEU A 248 -5.66 23.82 -10.42
N MET A 249 -5.71 25.09 -10.04
CA MET A 249 -5.06 26.20 -10.76
C MET A 249 -3.67 26.54 -10.21
N MET A 250 -3.23 25.90 -9.12
CA MET A 250 -1.90 26.16 -8.51
C MET A 250 -0.78 25.43 -9.28
N PRO A 251 0.17 26.12 -9.94
CA PRO A 251 1.28 25.46 -10.65
C PRO A 251 2.12 24.58 -9.73
N ALA A 252 2.29 24.96 -8.46
CA ALA A 252 3.05 24.20 -7.47
C ALA A 252 2.49 22.78 -7.26
N ILE A 253 1.15 22.60 -7.31
CA ILE A 253 0.52 21.29 -7.19
C ILE A 253 0.82 20.40 -8.40
N TRP A 254 0.82 20.98 -9.61
CA TRP A 254 1.14 20.23 -10.83
C TRP A 254 2.62 19.86 -10.92
N ILE A 255 3.53 20.76 -10.48
CA ILE A 255 4.96 20.43 -10.37
C ILE A 255 5.16 19.29 -9.36
N LEU A 256 4.48 19.34 -8.20
CA LEU A 256 4.52 18.28 -7.22
C LEU A 256 3.94 16.97 -7.75
N ALA A 257 2.80 17.04 -8.46
CA ALA A 257 2.16 15.89 -9.07
C ALA A 257 3.08 15.22 -10.11
N LEU A 258 3.75 16.01 -10.94
CA LEU A 258 4.73 15.54 -11.93
C LEU A 258 5.96 14.92 -11.24
N SER A 259 6.49 15.57 -10.21
CA SER A 259 7.61 15.03 -9.41
C SER A 259 7.26 13.71 -8.76
N SER A 260 6.03 13.61 -8.21
CA SER A 260 5.53 12.37 -7.62
C SER A 260 5.32 11.28 -8.69
N ALA A 261 4.86 11.63 -9.88
CA ALA A 261 4.72 10.67 -10.99
C ALA A 261 6.09 10.10 -11.40
N PHE A 262 7.13 10.92 -11.55
CA PHE A 262 8.48 10.44 -11.85
C PHE A 262 9.05 9.55 -10.73
N MET A 263 8.85 9.91 -9.47
CA MET A 263 9.24 9.08 -8.35
C MET A 263 8.52 7.71 -8.38
N TYR A 264 7.23 7.69 -8.76
CA TYR A 264 6.48 6.45 -8.90
C TYR A 264 6.94 5.62 -10.10
N ILE A 265 7.34 6.26 -11.20
CA ILE A 265 7.98 5.58 -12.35
C ILE A 265 9.21 4.81 -11.86
N SER A 266 10.15 5.47 -11.20
CA SER A 266 11.37 4.83 -10.68
C SER A 266 11.07 3.74 -9.64
N ARG A 267 10.12 4.01 -8.72
CA ARG A 267 9.71 3.02 -7.71
C ARG A 267 9.17 1.75 -8.33
N TYR A 268 8.21 1.89 -9.24
CA TYR A 268 7.55 0.74 -9.84
C TYR A 268 8.38 0.08 -10.95
N ALA A 269 9.36 0.77 -11.53
CA ALA A 269 10.38 0.15 -12.35
C ALA A 269 11.07 -0.99 -11.60
N ILE A 270 11.61 -0.68 -10.43
CA ILE A 270 12.29 -1.68 -9.58
C ILE A 270 11.29 -2.68 -9.00
N ASN A 271 10.14 -2.24 -8.50
CA ASN A 271 9.17 -3.11 -7.87
C ASN A 271 8.54 -4.11 -8.86
N SER A 272 8.22 -3.67 -10.08
CA SER A 272 7.52 -4.47 -11.10
C SER A 272 8.44 -5.27 -11.99
N TRP A 273 9.61 -4.72 -12.34
CA TRP A 273 10.54 -5.29 -13.29
C TRP A 273 11.93 -5.61 -12.72
N GLY A 274 12.20 -5.24 -11.47
CA GLY A 274 13.53 -5.42 -10.87
C GLY A 274 13.94 -6.88 -10.78
N VAL A 275 13.03 -7.80 -10.44
CA VAL A 275 13.31 -9.26 -10.42
C VAL A 275 13.64 -9.72 -11.85
N PHE A 276 12.80 -9.38 -12.83
CA PHE A 276 13.04 -9.70 -14.24
C PHE A 276 14.40 -9.18 -14.74
N TYR A 277 14.74 -7.92 -14.38
CA TYR A 277 16.03 -7.32 -14.74
C TYR A 277 17.23 -8.09 -14.15
N LEU A 278 17.16 -8.45 -12.89
CA LEU A 278 18.23 -9.22 -12.23
C LEU A 278 18.39 -10.60 -12.84
N GLU A 279 17.29 -11.28 -13.19
CA GLU A 279 17.32 -12.59 -13.86
C GLU A 279 17.83 -12.48 -15.29
N ALA A 280 17.27 -11.55 -16.08
CA ALA A 280 17.55 -11.47 -17.52
C ALA A 280 18.91 -10.82 -17.84
N GLN A 281 19.28 -9.75 -17.11
CA GLN A 281 20.48 -8.95 -17.39
C GLN A 281 21.70 -9.42 -16.59
N LYS A 282 21.49 -9.77 -15.32
CA LYS A 282 22.60 -10.11 -14.42
C LYS A 282 22.76 -11.62 -14.20
N GLY A 283 21.74 -12.43 -14.54
CA GLY A 283 21.81 -13.89 -14.42
C GLY A 283 21.61 -14.44 -13.01
N TYR A 284 20.94 -13.68 -12.13
CA TYR A 284 20.56 -14.16 -10.79
C TYR A 284 19.47 -15.25 -10.89
N SER A 285 19.40 -16.11 -9.88
CA SER A 285 18.24 -16.99 -9.68
C SER A 285 17.02 -16.16 -9.27
N THR A 286 15.80 -16.65 -9.52
CA THR A 286 14.55 -16.02 -9.09
C THR A 286 14.55 -15.74 -7.57
N LEU A 287 15.14 -16.65 -6.79
CA LEU A 287 15.22 -16.51 -5.34
C LEU A 287 16.17 -15.38 -4.93
N ASP A 288 17.38 -15.34 -5.48
CA ASP A 288 18.37 -14.31 -5.16
C ASP A 288 17.90 -12.93 -5.65
N ALA A 289 17.36 -12.84 -6.87
CA ALA A 289 16.79 -11.61 -7.42
C ALA A 289 15.67 -11.07 -6.53
N SER A 290 14.74 -11.94 -6.12
CA SER A 290 13.63 -11.55 -5.25
C SER A 290 14.09 -11.17 -3.85
N PHE A 291 15.11 -11.84 -3.31
CA PHE A 291 15.73 -11.47 -2.03
C PHE A 291 16.32 -10.05 -2.11
N ILE A 292 17.10 -9.74 -3.15
CA ILE A 292 17.69 -8.40 -3.35
C ILE A 292 16.60 -7.34 -3.42
N ILE A 293 15.54 -7.56 -4.22
CA ILE A 293 14.42 -6.61 -4.34
C ILE A 293 13.65 -6.46 -3.03
N SER A 294 13.52 -7.51 -2.23
CA SER A 294 12.80 -7.46 -0.94
C SER A 294 13.45 -6.52 0.10
N ILE A 295 14.72 -6.20 -0.06
CA ILE A 295 15.45 -5.26 0.81
C ILE A 295 14.90 -3.84 0.66
N CYS A 296 14.48 -3.45 -0.54
CA CYS A 296 13.97 -2.11 -0.83
C CYS A 296 12.75 -1.74 0.06
N PRO A 297 11.65 -2.49 0.12
CA PRO A 297 10.53 -2.16 1.00
C PRO A 297 10.89 -2.21 2.48
N VAL A 298 11.78 -3.11 2.92
CA VAL A 298 12.23 -3.17 4.32
C VAL A 298 12.95 -1.86 4.71
N CYS A 299 13.90 -1.41 3.89
CA CYS A 299 14.58 -0.13 4.10
C CYS A 299 13.62 1.07 3.94
N GLY A 300 12.60 0.94 3.09
CA GLY A 300 11.55 1.93 2.91
C GLY A 300 10.77 2.23 4.18
N ILE A 301 10.55 1.24 5.06
CA ILE A 301 9.94 1.45 6.39
C ILE A 301 10.77 2.44 7.20
N VAL A 302 12.07 2.22 7.25
CA VAL A 302 13.01 3.09 7.97
C VAL A 302 12.97 4.50 7.41
N GLY A 303 13.08 4.65 6.06
CA GLY A 303 12.99 5.94 5.40
C GLY A 303 11.71 6.70 5.72
N THR A 304 10.56 6.02 5.67
CA THR A 304 9.25 6.62 5.96
C THR A 304 9.14 7.08 7.42
N ILE A 305 9.55 6.26 8.38
CA ILE A 305 9.48 6.58 9.82
C ILE A 305 10.36 7.79 10.14
N PHE A 306 11.57 7.82 9.61
CA PHE A 306 12.52 8.90 9.91
C PHE A 306 12.31 10.17 9.08
N SER A 307 11.49 10.14 8.02
CA SER A 307 11.26 11.28 7.13
C SER A 307 10.82 12.54 7.88
N GLY A 308 9.86 12.42 8.79
CA GLY A 308 9.37 13.54 9.61
C GLY A 308 10.46 14.10 10.54
N VAL A 309 11.19 13.22 11.23
CA VAL A 309 12.29 13.60 12.13
C VAL A 309 13.41 14.32 11.37
N ILE A 310 13.77 13.82 10.19
CA ILE A 310 14.78 14.43 9.32
C ILE A 310 14.34 15.82 8.92
N SER A 311 13.12 15.98 8.40
CA SER A 311 12.59 17.27 7.99
C SER A 311 12.54 18.28 9.14
N ASP A 312 11.99 17.88 10.27
CA ASP A 312 11.67 18.81 11.36
C ASP A 312 12.91 19.18 12.16
N LYS A 313 13.78 18.21 12.50
CA LYS A 313 14.96 18.45 13.34
C LYS A 313 16.20 18.92 12.56
N LEU A 314 16.45 18.38 11.38
CA LEU A 314 17.67 18.70 10.62
C LEU A 314 17.47 19.88 9.65
N PHE A 315 16.25 20.06 9.13
CA PHE A 315 15.97 21.06 8.09
C PHE A 315 14.93 22.10 8.50
N GLY A 316 14.57 22.17 9.80
CA GLY A 316 13.65 23.18 10.33
C GLY A 316 12.26 23.17 9.66
N GLY A 317 11.75 21.99 9.32
CA GLY A 317 10.46 21.79 8.65
C GLY A 317 10.46 21.99 7.13
N ARG A 318 11.60 22.36 6.55
CA ARG A 318 11.73 22.48 5.08
C ARG A 318 11.81 21.10 4.44
N ARG A 319 10.84 20.75 3.59
CA ARG A 319 10.74 19.41 2.98
C ARG A 319 11.44 19.32 1.61
N ASN A 320 11.63 20.42 0.91
CA ASN A 320 12.26 20.47 -0.40
C ASN A 320 13.74 20.06 -0.38
N VAL A 321 14.50 20.47 0.65
CA VAL A 321 15.92 20.15 0.75
C VAL A 321 16.15 18.66 0.97
N PRO A 322 15.54 18.00 1.99
CA PRO A 322 15.70 16.55 2.14
C PRO A 322 15.10 15.79 0.96
N ALA A 323 14.02 16.25 0.31
CA ALA A 323 13.50 15.62 -0.89
C ALA A 323 14.55 15.61 -2.03
N LEU A 324 15.28 16.70 -2.22
CA LEU A 324 16.38 16.77 -3.20
C LEU A 324 17.53 15.80 -2.83
N ILE A 325 17.95 15.79 -1.57
CA ILE A 325 19.06 14.92 -1.11
C ILE A 325 18.71 13.44 -1.33
N PHE A 326 17.52 13.03 -0.90
CA PHE A 326 17.09 11.65 -1.07
C PHE A 326 16.75 11.31 -2.53
N GLY A 327 16.34 12.29 -3.33
CA GLY A 327 16.22 12.15 -4.78
C GLY A 327 17.56 11.87 -5.45
N LEU A 328 18.61 12.63 -5.11
CA LEU A 328 19.98 12.38 -5.61
C LEU A 328 20.53 11.04 -5.11
N MET A 329 20.23 10.64 -3.87
CA MET A 329 20.56 9.32 -3.36
C MET A 329 19.89 8.20 -4.17
N ASN A 330 18.65 8.39 -4.62
CA ASN A 330 17.97 7.41 -5.48
C ASN A 330 18.61 7.34 -6.87
N VAL A 331 19.02 8.46 -7.45
CA VAL A 331 19.76 8.46 -8.71
C VAL A 331 21.07 7.70 -8.56
N LEU A 332 21.81 7.90 -7.47
CA LEU A 332 23.03 7.12 -7.18
C LEU A 332 22.71 5.63 -7.02
N ALA A 333 21.66 5.29 -6.28
CA ALA A 333 21.25 3.90 -6.07
C ALA A 333 20.87 3.20 -7.39
N LEU A 334 20.08 3.86 -8.24
CA LEU A 334 19.73 3.35 -9.56
C LEU A 334 20.95 3.22 -10.47
N SER A 335 21.88 4.19 -10.42
CA SER A 335 23.13 4.12 -11.18
C SER A 335 23.96 2.90 -10.76
N LEU A 336 24.07 2.62 -9.47
CA LEU A 336 24.76 1.42 -8.97
C LEU A 336 24.05 0.14 -9.42
N PHE A 337 22.73 0.12 -9.37
CA PHE A 337 21.94 -1.05 -9.73
C PHE A 337 21.96 -1.35 -11.23
N LEU A 338 21.83 -0.32 -12.09
CA LEU A 338 21.64 -0.47 -13.52
C LEU A 338 22.95 -0.44 -14.31
N LEU A 339 23.95 0.35 -13.88
CA LEU A 339 25.17 0.58 -14.67
C LEU A 339 26.34 -0.34 -14.28
N VAL A 340 26.29 -1.01 -13.11
CA VAL A 340 27.32 -1.98 -12.72
C VAL A 340 27.00 -3.32 -13.39
N PRO A 341 27.82 -3.77 -14.37
CA PRO A 341 27.57 -5.00 -15.11
C PRO A 341 27.93 -6.24 -14.28
N GLY A 342 27.23 -7.35 -14.57
CA GLY A 342 27.55 -8.66 -13.97
C GLY A 342 26.93 -8.87 -12.58
N VAL A 343 27.29 -10.02 -11.98
CA VAL A 343 26.75 -10.44 -10.68
C VAL A 343 27.62 -9.88 -9.56
N HIS A 344 27.15 -8.85 -8.91
CA HIS A 344 27.81 -8.24 -7.74
C HIS A 344 26.80 -8.11 -6.60
N PHE A 345 26.52 -9.24 -5.94
CA PHE A 345 25.47 -9.37 -4.92
C PHE A 345 25.45 -8.22 -3.89
N TRP A 346 26.60 -7.88 -3.31
CA TRP A 346 26.66 -6.83 -2.28
C TRP A 346 26.47 -5.41 -2.82
N ILE A 347 26.81 -5.17 -4.10
CA ILE A 347 26.56 -3.87 -4.75
C ILE A 347 25.06 -3.73 -5.01
N ASP A 348 24.41 -4.79 -5.49
CA ASP A 348 22.97 -4.79 -5.73
C ASP A 348 22.19 -4.66 -4.43
N VAL A 349 22.63 -5.32 -3.35
CA VAL A 349 22.08 -5.15 -2.00
C VAL A 349 22.23 -3.70 -1.53
N LEU A 350 23.43 -3.11 -1.65
CA LEU A 350 23.67 -1.72 -1.26
C LEU A 350 22.80 -0.75 -2.05
N ALA A 351 22.67 -0.97 -3.37
CA ALA A 351 21.80 -0.18 -4.21
C ALA A 351 20.33 -0.23 -3.72
N MET A 352 19.82 -1.42 -3.36
CA MET A 352 18.45 -1.57 -2.84
C MET A 352 18.26 -0.98 -1.45
N VAL A 353 19.29 -1.00 -0.59
CA VAL A 353 19.26 -0.31 0.71
C VAL A 353 19.13 1.20 0.51
N LEU A 354 19.98 1.80 -0.32
CA LEU A 354 19.95 3.24 -0.60
C LEU A 354 18.65 3.65 -1.28
N PHE A 355 18.21 2.87 -2.28
CA PHE A 355 16.98 3.12 -3.00
C PHE A 355 15.75 3.04 -2.08
N GLY A 356 15.67 2.01 -1.24
CA GLY A 356 14.58 1.82 -0.28
C GLY A 356 14.48 2.96 0.73
N LEU A 357 15.60 3.35 1.33
CA LEU A 357 15.65 4.50 2.26
C LEU A 357 15.17 5.77 1.57
N GLY A 358 15.67 6.06 0.36
CA GLY A 358 15.31 7.25 -0.40
C GLY A 358 13.84 7.26 -0.81
N ILE A 359 13.34 6.16 -1.36
CA ILE A 359 11.92 6.03 -1.75
C ILE A 359 11.00 6.18 -0.53
N GLY A 360 11.37 5.61 0.62
CA GLY A 360 10.59 5.75 1.84
C GLY A 360 10.38 7.20 2.27
N VAL A 361 11.44 8.02 2.20
CA VAL A 361 11.38 9.45 2.48
C VAL A 361 10.58 10.20 1.40
N LEU A 362 10.85 9.93 0.13
CA LEU A 362 10.22 10.62 -1.00
C LEU A 362 8.72 10.35 -1.09
N ILE A 363 8.25 9.13 -0.82
CA ILE A 363 6.83 8.81 -0.76
C ILE A 363 6.13 9.66 0.29
N CYS A 364 6.75 9.83 1.45
CA CYS A 364 6.20 10.65 2.52
C CYS A 364 6.10 12.11 2.11
N PHE A 365 7.13 12.67 1.48
CA PHE A 365 7.17 14.07 1.08
C PHE A 365 6.38 14.35 -0.18
N LEU A 366 6.75 13.74 -1.30
CA LEU A 366 6.14 14.00 -2.61
C LEU A 366 4.73 13.40 -2.72
N GLY A 367 4.50 12.23 -2.11
CA GLY A 367 3.22 11.55 -2.15
C GLY A 367 2.16 12.10 -1.18
N GLY A 368 2.56 12.92 -0.20
CA GLY A 368 1.62 13.35 0.84
C GLY A 368 1.91 14.70 1.46
N LEU A 369 2.94 14.82 2.28
CA LEU A 369 3.14 15.97 3.16
C LEU A 369 3.26 17.30 2.42
N MET A 370 4.01 17.35 1.32
CA MET A 370 4.17 18.59 0.55
C MET A 370 2.86 19.05 -0.09
N ALA A 371 1.99 18.13 -0.49
CA ALA A 371 0.68 18.47 -1.03
C ALA A 371 -0.20 19.13 0.04
N VAL A 372 -0.14 18.63 1.28
CA VAL A 372 -0.88 19.20 2.42
C VAL A 372 -0.31 20.55 2.83
N ASP A 373 1.03 20.72 2.79
CA ASP A 373 1.70 21.98 3.16
C ASP A 373 1.43 23.11 2.14
N ILE A 374 1.31 22.79 0.85
CA ILE A 374 1.09 23.76 -0.24
C ILE A 374 -0.39 24.14 -0.35
N ALA A 375 -1.30 23.19 -0.13
CA ALA A 375 -2.72 23.39 -0.33
C ALA A 375 -3.40 24.16 0.84
N PRO A 376 -4.47 24.92 0.56
CA PRO A 376 -5.33 25.44 1.61
C PRO A 376 -5.87 24.30 2.49
N ARG A 377 -6.01 24.54 3.80
CA ARG A 377 -6.43 23.51 4.78
C ARG A 377 -7.75 22.80 4.41
N ASN A 378 -8.69 23.54 3.82
CA ASN A 378 -9.99 23.03 3.39
C ASN A 378 -9.96 22.30 2.03
N ALA A 379 -8.82 22.26 1.32
CA ALA A 379 -8.67 21.63 0.02
C ALA A 379 -7.45 20.69 -0.08
N SER A 380 -6.84 20.30 1.04
CA SER A 380 -5.70 19.37 1.08
C SER A 380 -6.05 18.00 0.49
N GLY A 381 -7.30 17.54 0.66
CA GLY A 381 -7.78 16.30 0.03
C GLY A 381 -7.77 16.36 -1.51
N ALA A 382 -8.12 17.50 -2.11
CA ALA A 382 -8.05 17.70 -3.55
C ALA A 382 -6.60 17.65 -4.05
N ALA A 383 -5.67 18.29 -3.34
CA ALA A 383 -4.24 18.25 -3.66
C ALA A 383 -3.68 16.82 -3.62
N LEU A 384 -3.97 16.07 -2.56
CA LEU A 384 -3.59 14.65 -2.44
C LEU A 384 -4.20 13.80 -3.55
N GLY A 385 -5.43 14.12 -3.96
CA GLY A 385 -6.11 13.44 -5.07
C GLY A 385 -5.38 13.65 -6.40
N VAL A 386 -5.03 14.89 -6.74
CA VAL A 386 -4.28 15.22 -7.98
C VAL A 386 -2.93 14.52 -8.00
N VAL A 387 -2.15 14.64 -6.92
CA VAL A 387 -0.83 14.01 -6.80
C VAL A 387 -0.96 12.48 -6.88
N GLY A 388 -1.94 11.90 -6.19
CA GLY A 388 -2.16 10.46 -6.19
C GLY A 388 -2.54 9.90 -7.56
N ILE A 389 -3.44 10.57 -8.30
CA ILE A 389 -3.82 10.16 -9.66
C ILE A 389 -2.61 10.22 -10.59
N ALA A 390 -1.86 11.35 -10.59
CA ALA A 390 -0.66 11.49 -11.41
C ALA A 390 0.38 10.38 -11.12
N SER A 391 0.56 10.05 -9.86
CA SER A 391 1.48 8.97 -9.41
C SER A 391 1.08 7.61 -9.98
N TYR A 392 -0.20 7.23 -9.92
CA TYR A 392 -0.66 5.94 -10.44
C TYR A 392 -0.72 5.89 -11.97
N ILE A 393 -0.99 7.03 -12.63
CA ILE A 393 -0.83 7.13 -14.09
C ILE A 393 0.63 6.91 -14.47
N GLY A 394 1.58 7.54 -13.76
CA GLY A 394 3.01 7.32 -13.94
C GLY A 394 3.39 5.85 -13.78
N ALA A 395 2.90 5.18 -12.73
CA ALA A 395 3.14 3.76 -12.49
C ALA A 395 2.59 2.86 -13.61
N GLY A 396 1.38 3.14 -14.10
CA GLY A 396 0.78 2.37 -15.19
C GLY A 396 1.52 2.57 -16.51
N LEU A 397 1.86 3.81 -16.86
CA LEU A 397 2.64 4.11 -18.06
C LEU A 397 4.03 3.47 -18.01
N GLN A 398 4.68 3.49 -16.84
CA GLN A 398 5.97 2.85 -16.63
C GLN A 398 5.91 1.35 -16.94
N ASP A 399 4.88 0.64 -16.48
CA ASP A 399 4.80 -0.81 -16.64
C ASP A 399 4.65 -1.20 -18.12
N VAL A 400 3.79 -0.48 -18.89
CA VAL A 400 3.67 -0.67 -20.35
C VAL A 400 4.97 -0.34 -21.06
N MET A 401 5.53 0.85 -20.79
CA MET A 401 6.74 1.30 -21.48
C MET A 401 7.93 0.39 -21.20
N SER A 402 8.06 -0.12 -19.99
CA SER A 402 9.11 -1.10 -19.67
C SER A 402 8.94 -2.38 -20.47
N GLY A 403 7.72 -2.95 -20.54
CA GLY A 403 7.45 -4.13 -21.37
C GLY A 403 7.82 -3.92 -22.83
N VAL A 404 7.36 -2.81 -23.43
CA VAL A 404 7.63 -2.46 -24.83
C VAL A 404 9.14 -2.27 -25.08
N LEU A 405 9.83 -1.56 -24.19
CA LEU A 405 11.27 -1.30 -24.38
C LEU A 405 12.10 -2.56 -24.17
N ILE A 406 11.73 -3.44 -23.22
CA ILE A 406 12.43 -4.71 -22.99
C ILE A 406 12.26 -5.63 -24.21
N GLU A 407 11.03 -5.81 -24.70
CA GLU A 407 10.74 -6.65 -25.86
C GLU A 407 11.39 -6.08 -27.14
N GLY A 408 11.34 -4.76 -27.34
CA GLY A 408 11.91 -4.09 -28.52
C GLY A 408 13.44 -4.19 -28.62
N GLN A 409 14.14 -4.50 -27.54
CA GLN A 409 15.59 -4.69 -27.49
C GLN A 409 16.00 -6.14 -27.25
N LYS A 410 15.06 -7.07 -27.38
CA LYS A 410 15.29 -8.50 -27.28
C LYS A 410 15.83 -9.05 -28.59
N THR A 411 16.90 -9.84 -28.53
CA THR A 411 17.48 -10.59 -29.63
C THR A 411 17.59 -12.05 -29.28
N VAL A 412 17.44 -12.95 -30.24
CA VAL A 412 17.62 -14.38 -30.02
C VAL A 412 19.00 -14.80 -30.52
N GLN A 413 19.86 -15.25 -29.63
CA GLN A 413 21.19 -15.75 -29.94
C GLN A 413 21.30 -17.21 -29.52
N ASN A 414 21.60 -18.09 -30.47
CA ASN A 414 21.69 -19.55 -30.21
C ASN A 414 20.44 -20.16 -29.54
N GLY A 415 19.26 -19.63 -29.82
CA GLY A 415 18.00 -20.09 -29.20
C GLY A 415 17.76 -19.59 -27.79
N VAL A 416 18.55 -18.65 -27.31
CA VAL A 416 18.39 -18.00 -25.99
C VAL A 416 18.06 -16.53 -26.19
N ASP A 417 17.10 -16.03 -25.43
CA ASP A 417 16.74 -14.63 -25.41
C ASP A 417 17.83 -13.79 -24.73
N VAL A 418 18.39 -12.82 -25.45
CA VAL A 418 19.39 -11.87 -24.96
C VAL A 418 18.77 -10.48 -24.99
N TYR A 419 18.83 -9.79 -23.87
CA TYR A 419 18.23 -8.47 -23.69
C TYR A 419 19.29 -7.36 -23.64
N ASP A 420 19.02 -6.25 -24.35
CA ASP A 420 19.77 -5.00 -24.18
C ASP A 420 18.94 -4.01 -23.36
N PHE A 421 19.37 -3.75 -22.14
CA PHE A 421 18.66 -2.85 -21.22
C PHE A 421 19.12 -1.39 -21.35
N THR A 422 19.88 -1.00 -22.36
CA THR A 422 20.43 0.37 -22.49
C THR A 422 19.33 1.42 -22.47
N TYR A 423 18.26 1.27 -23.25
CA TYR A 423 17.15 2.24 -23.26
C TYR A 423 16.32 2.20 -21.97
N ILE A 424 16.16 1.03 -21.38
CA ILE A 424 15.50 0.88 -20.09
C ILE A 424 16.24 1.59 -18.98
N ASN A 425 17.57 1.46 -18.93
CA ASN A 425 18.40 2.09 -17.92
C ASN A 425 18.27 3.63 -17.94
N TRP A 426 18.03 4.21 -19.11
CA TRP A 426 17.76 5.66 -19.23
C TRP A 426 16.31 6.03 -18.91
N PHE A 427 15.38 5.11 -19.08
CA PHE A 427 13.97 5.34 -18.80
C PHE A 427 13.65 5.24 -17.30
N TRP A 428 14.25 4.30 -16.58
CA TRP A 428 14.02 4.09 -15.15
C TRP A 428 14.77 5.10 -14.29
#